data_ab50530e75b7820d60149eef56f9fecb
#
_entry.id   ab50530e75b7820d60149eef56f9fecb
#
_cell.length_a   1.000
_cell.length_b   1.000
_cell.length_c   1.000
_cell.angle_alpha   90.00
_cell.angle_beta   90.00
_cell.angle_gamma   90.00
#
_symmetry.space_group_name_H-M   'P 1'
#
loop_
_entity.id
_entity.type
_entity.pdbx_description
1 polymer ?
#
loop_
_entity_poly.entity_id
_entity_poly.type
_entity_poly.pdbx_seq_one_letter_code
_entity_poly.pdbx_strand_id
1 'polypeptide(L)'
;MTEIPSPIDQLLAGNKRYVEGKTTSSNKPGHRHELSEVHAPLAAILCCSDARVVPEIVFDQPLGSLFTCSVAGNIPTTEMIESLEYAVSFLGVQLLIVMGHTSCGAVKEALASEFPRGLFSHIALPSVPNLHEAIMHNTKESLKTILDRSPLILDSIESGDLTVASGVQDIASGKFTVLDCYQAEE
;
A
#
# COMPACT_ATOMS: atom_id res chain seq x y z
N MET A 1 -28.54 13.31 -0.19
CA MET A 1 -27.65 12.52 -1.04
C MET A 1 -26.62 11.93 -0.09
N THR A 2 -26.48 10.62 0.01
CA THR A 2 -25.40 9.99 0.79
C THR A 2 -24.09 10.27 0.05
N GLU A 3 -23.19 10.96 0.72
CA GLU A 3 -21.84 11.24 0.22
C GLU A 3 -21.15 9.92 -0.12
N ILE A 4 -20.51 9.82 -1.29
CA ILE A 4 -19.72 8.63 -1.65
C ILE A 4 -18.48 8.63 -0.77
N PRO A 5 -18.22 7.56 0.00
CA PRO A 5 -17.05 7.52 0.87
C PRO A 5 -15.74 7.66 0.05
N SER A 6 -14.74 8.34 0.61
CA SER A 6 -13.43 8.45 -0.02
C SER A 6 -12.80 7.07 -0.26
N PRO A 7 -11.88 6.92 -1.23
CA PRO A 7 -11.20 5.63 -1.46
C PRO A 7 -10.54 5.04 -0.20
N ILE A 8 -9.93 5.89 0.65
CA ILE A 8 -9.32 5.42 1.89
C ILE A 8 -10.36 4.93 2.89
N ASP A 9 -11.51 5.61 3.02
CA ASP A 9 -12.60 5.16 3.90
C ASP A 9 -13.19 3.82 3.43
N GLN A 10 -13.30 3.62 2.13
CA GLN A 10 -13.76 2.35 1.56
C GLN A 10 -12.81 1.20 1.92
N LEU A 11 -11.47 1.41 1.81
CA LEU A 11 -10.48 0.40 2.19
C LEU A 11 -10.48 0.14 3.69
N LEU A 12 -10.56 1.17 4.52
CA LEU A 12 -10.61 1.01 5.98
C LEU A 12 -11.90 0.31 6.43
N ALA A 13 -13.05 0.60 5.81
CA ALA A 13 -14.27 -0.14 6.04
C ALA A 13 -14.17 -1.61 5.63
N GLY A 14 -13.47 -1.90 4.52
CA GLY A 14 -13.15 -3.25 4.08
C GLY A 14 -12.25 -3.98 5.08
N ASN A 15 -11.19 -3.33 5.55
CA ASN A 15 -10.31 -3.91 6.58
C ASN A 15 -11.08 -4.23 7.88
N LYS A 16 -12.01 -3.36 8.28
CA LYS A 16 -12.86 -3.64 9.43
C LYS A 16 -13.70 -4.91 9.22
N ARG A 17 -14.30 -5.10 8.03
CA ARG A 17 -15.03 -6.35 7.72
C ARG A 17 -14.12 -7.57 7.74
N TYR A 18 -12.90 -7.45 7.22
CA TYR A 18 -11.91 -8.53 7.25
C TYR A 18 -11.57 -8.94 8.69
N VAL A 19 -11.24 -7.98 9.56
CA VAL A 19 -10.95 -8.21 10.99
C VAL A 19 -12.14 -8.86 11.73
N GLU A 20 -13.36 -8.46 11.39
CA GLU A 20 -14.58 -8.99 12.01
C GLU A 20 -15.04 -10.33 11.41
N GLY A 21 -14.33 -10.86 10.39
CA GLY A 21 -14.75 -12.10 9.70
C GLY A 21 -16.04 -11.94 8.89
N LYS A 22 -16.36 -10.71 8.43
CA LYS A 22 -17.58 -10.34 7.71
C LYS A 22 -17.30 -9.90 6.28
N THR A 23 -16.31 -10.51 5.63
CA THR A 23 -15.91 -10.16 4.26
C THR A 23 -17.07 -10.37 3.27
N THR A 24 -17.18 -9.46 2.32
CA THR A 24 -18.26 -9.44 1.32
C THR A 24 -17.75 -9.55 -0.10
N SER A 25 -16.46 -9.36 -0.33
CA SER A 25 -15.87 -9.45 -1.67
C SER A 25 -16.01 -10.85 -2.25
N SER A 26 -16.36 -10.93 -3.52
CA SER A 26 -16.50 -12.21 -4.22
C SER A 26 -15.95 -12.12 -5.64
N ASN A 27 -15.23 -13.17 -6.06
CA ASN A 27 -14.64 -13.29 -7.40
C ASN A 27 -15.42 -14.30 -8.24
N LYS A 28 -16.67 -13.97 -8.61
CA LYS A 28 -17.52 -14.84 -9.44
C LYS A 28 -16.98 -14.92 -10.89
N PRO A 29 -17.18 -16.03 -11.61
CA PRO A 29 -16.71 -16.16 -12.99
C PRO A 29 -17.16 -15.03 -13.92
N GLY A 30 -18.40 -14.53 -13.80
CA GLY A 30 -18.91 -13.41 -14.61
C GLY A 30 -18.14 -12.12 -14.40
N HIS A 31 -17.68 -11.85 -13.19
CA HIS A 31 -16.89 -10.66 -12.88
C HIS A 31 -15.57 -10.60 -13.69
N ARG A 32 -14.92 -11.75 -13.92
CA ARG A 32 -13.70 -11.80 -14.72
C ARG A 32 -13.93 -11.40 -16.19
N HIS A 33 -15.10 -11.70 -16.73
CA HIS A 33 -15.45 -11.29 -18.09
C HIS A 33 -15.64 -9.76 -18.16
N GLU A 34 -16.33 -9.17 -17.18
CA GLU A 34 -16.48 -7.71 -17.07
C GLU A 34 -15.13 -7.00 -16.98
N LEU A 35 -14.22 -7.54 -16.17
CA LEU A 35 -12.86 -6.99 -15.99
C LEU A 35 -11.98 -7.10 -17.26
N SER A 36 -12.31 -7.95 -18.23
CA SER A 36 -11.55 -8.01 -19.47
C SER A 36 -11.70 -6.75 -20.33
N GLU A 37 -12.76 -6.00 -20.12
CA GLU A 37 -13.09 -4.78 -20.87
C GLU A 37 -12.77 -3.49 -20.08
N VAL A 38 -12.60 -3.58 -18.75
CA VAL A 38 -12.45 -2.41 -17.87
C VAL A 38 -11.29 -2.61 -16.90
N HIS A 39 -10.38 -1.63 -16.83
CA HIS A 39 -9.30 -1.58 -15.86
C HIS A 39 -9.30 -0.22 -15.15
N ALA A 40 -10.04 -0.12 -14.05
CA ALA A 40 -10.23 1.10 -13.26
C ALA A 40 -10.12 0.76 -11.76
N PRO A 41 -8.91 0.54 -11.24
CA PRO A 41 -8.71 0.23 -9.83
C PRO A 41 -9.03 1.44 -8.94
N LEU A 42 -9.54 1.17 -7.74
CA LEU A 42 -9.86 2.17 -6.71
C LEU A 42 -8.58 2.81 -6.14
N ALA A 43 -7.53 2.01 -5.99
CA ALA A 43 -6.29 2.43 -5.36
C ALA A 43 -5.08 1.68 -5.91
N ALA A 44 -3.89 2.29 -5.75
CA ALA A 44 -2.59 1.66 -5.95
C ALA A 44 -1.96 1.33 -4.58
N ILE A 45 -1.38 0.13 -4.45
CA ILE A 45 -0.77 -0.33 -3.20
C ILE A 45 0.67 -0.78 -3.46
N LEU A 46 1.65 -0.18 -2.76
CA LEU A 46 2.99 -0.75 -2.62
C LEU A 46 3.06 -1.57 -1.34
N CYS A 47 3.28 -2.88 -1.43
CA CYS A 47 3.33 -3.76 -0.26
C CYS A 47 4.50 -4.75 -0.29
N CYS A 48 4.69 -5.47 0.82
CA CYS A 48 5.63 -6.59 0.86
C CYS A 48 5.10 -7.79 0.06
N SER A 49 6.01 -8.52 -0.60
CA SER A 49 5.71 -9.80 -1.26
C SER A 49 5.53 -10.97 -0.27
N ASP A 50 5.39 -10.72 1.02
CA ASP A 50 5.09 -11.75 2.03
C ASP A 50 3.75 -12.42 1.70
N ALA A 51 3.75 -13.76 1.65
CA ALA A 51 2.56 -14.54 1.25
C ALA A 51 1.32 -14.34 2.17
N ARG A 52 1.51 -13.74 3.35
CA ARG A 52 0.45 -13.40 4.30
C ARG A 52 -0.13 -12.01 4.07
N VAL A 53 0.44 -11.24 3.14
CA VAL A 53 0.07 -9.85 2.83
C VAL A 53 -0.56 -9.80 1.44
N VAL A 54 -1.89 -9.90 1.39
CA VAL A 54 -2.67 -9.85 0.15
C VAL A 54 -3.64 -8.67 0.28
N PRO A 55 -3.36 -7.52 -0.32
CA PRO A 55 -4.15 -6.30 -0.13
C PRO A 55 -5.65 -6.48 -0.40
N GLU A 56 -6.03 -7.21 -1.45
CA GLU A 56 -7.42 -7.48 -1.77
C GLU A 56 -8.15 -8.21 -0.64
N ILE A 57 -7.48 -9.14 0.05
CA ILE A 57 -8.05 -9.85 1.19
C ILE A 57 -8.11 -8.94 2.41
N VAL A 58 -7.01 -8.23 2.71
CA VAL A 58 -6.88 -7.36 3.88
C VAL A 58 -7.89 -6.23 3.87
N PHE A 59 -8.18 -5.68 2.69
CA PHE A 59 -9.13 -4.59 2.51
C PHE A 59 -10.52 -5.05 2.01
N ASP A 60 -10.79 -6.36 1.98
CA ASP A 60 -12.05 -6.94 1.49
C ASP A 60 -12.49 -6.33 0.14
N GLN A 61 -11.57 -6.34 -0.83
CA GLN A 61 -11.79 -5.81 -2.16
C GLN A 61 -11.88 -6.95 -3.19
N PRO A 62 -12.76 -6.85 -4.19
CA PRO A 62 -12.82 -7.83 -5.27
C PRO A 62 -11.62 -7.68 -6.22
N LEU A 63 -11.41 -8.72 -7.04
CA LEU A 63 -10.42 -8.69 -8.12
C LEU A 63 -10.64 -7.46 -9.03
N GLY A 64 -9.54 -6.78 -9.40
CA GLY A 64 -9.56 -5.60 -10.27
C GLY A 64 -9.72 -4.27 -9.53
N SER A 65 -10.01 -4.28 -8.23
CA SER A 65 -10.18 -3.06 -7.44
C SER A 65 -8.87 -2.42 -6.99
N LEU A 66 -7.77 -3.17 -6.95
CA LEU A 66 -6.48 -2.67 -6.51
C LEU A 66 -5.40 -2.90 -7.57
N PHE A 67 -4.54 -1.90 -7.77
CA PHE A 67 -3.31 -2.00 -8.53
C PHE A 67 -2.17 -2.28 -7.55
N THR A 68 -1.67 -3.50 -7.51
CA THR A 68 -0.73 -3.94 -6.47
C THR A 68 0.69 -4.06 -7.02
N CYS A 69 1.61 -3.25 -6.47
CA CYS A 69 3.05 -3.38 -6.62
C CYS A 69 3.61 -4.10 -5.40
N SER A 70 4.30 -5.23 -5.56
CA SER A 70 4.82 -5.98 -4.43
C SER A 70 6.29 -6.34 -4.57
N VAL A 71 7.05 -6.10 -3.49
CA VAL A 71 8.48 -6.42 -3.38
C VAL A 71 8.81 -6.69 -1.92
N ALA A 72 9.74 -7.61 -1.61
CA ALA A 72 10.10 -7.89 -0.22
C ALA A 72 10.52 -6.62 0.53
N GLY A 73 9.87 -6.34 1.66
CA GLY A 73 10.11 -5.13 2.46
C GLY A 73 9.45 -3.86 1.95
N ASN A 74 8.47 -3.93 1.05
CA ASN A 74 7.72 -2.78 0.48
C ASN A 74 8.60 -1.61 0.01
N ILE A 75 9.76 -1.92 -0.59
CA ILE A 75 10.78 -0.95 -1.00
C ILE A 75 10.36 -0.25 -2.29
N PRO A 76 10.42 1.10 -2.40
CA PRO A 76 10.10 1.85 -3.59
C PRO A 76 11.28 1.83 -4.59
N THR A 77 11.49 0.69 -5.27
CA THR A 77 12.46 0.64 -6.38
C THR A 77 12.01 1.51 -7.54
N THR A 78 12.88 1.77 -8.50
CA THR A 78 12.55 2.60 -9.66
C THR A 78 11.33 2.04 -10.39
N GLU A 79 11.31 0.74 -10.64
CA GLU A 79 10.23 0.07 -11.37
C GLU A 79 8.90 0.09 -10.59
N MET A 80 8.97 0.05 -9.23
CA MET A 80 7.78 0.18 -8.39
C MET A 80 7.22 1.60 -8.48
N ILE A 81 8.07 2.63 -8.42
CA ILE A 81 7.64 4.03 -8.54
C ILE A 81 7.03 4.28 -9.91
N GLU A 82 7.69 3.88 -11.00
CA GLU A 82 7.18 4.02 -12.37
C GLU A 82 5.84 3.29 -12.57
N SER A 83 5.66 2.12 -11.94
CA SER A 83 4.37 1.41 -11.95
C SER A 83 3.27 2.15 -11.20
N LEU A 84 3.60 2.79 -10.08
CA LEU A 84 2.66 3.63 -9.32
C LEU A 84 2.30 4.89 -10.12
N GLU A 85 3.26 5.54 -10.79
CA GLU A 85 3.02 6.66 -11.70
C GLU A 85 2.07 6.27 -12.84
N TYR A 86 2.25 5.07 -13.41
CA TYR A 86 1.32 4.53 -14.41
C TYR A 86 -0.10 4.40 -13.84
N ALA A 87 -0.25 3.88 -12.62
CA ALA A 87 -1.56 3.74 -12.00
C ALA A 87 -2.24 5.10 -11.77
N VAL A 88 -1.49 6.11 -11.34
CA VAL A 88 -2.00 7.47 -11.14
C VAL A 88 -2.38 8.12 -12.49
N SER A 89 -1.46 8.12 -13.47
CA SER A 89 -1.62 8.88 -14.70
C SER A 89 -2.56 8.24 -15.72
N PHE A 90 -2.58 6.92 -15.81
CA PHE A 90 -3.29 6.19 -16.87
C PHE A 90 -4.50 5.42 -16.38
N LEU A 91 -4.51 4.97 -15.12
CA LEU A 91 -5.65 4.26 -14.55
C LEU A 91 -6.52 5.16 -13.66
N GLY A 92 -6.06 6.39 -13.37
CA GLY A 92 -6.82 7.39 -12.62
C GLY A 92 -7.08 7.00 -11.16
N VAL A 93 -6.17 6.27 -10.53
CA VAL A 93 -6.31 5.96 -9.10
C VAL A 93 -6.24 7.24 -8.28
N GLN A 94 -7.12 7.36 -7.30
CA GLN A 94 -7.22 8.52 -6.41
C GLN A 94 -6.63 8.26 -5.02
N LEU A 95 -6.07 7.07 -4.79
CA LEU A 95 -5.43 6.68 -3.54
C LEU A 95 -4.19 5.84 -3.81
N LEU A 96 -3.08 6.18 -3.18
CA LEU A 96 -1.87 5.37 -3.12
C LEU A 96 -1.56 5.02 -1.66
N ILE A 97 -1.32 3.74 -1.37
CA ILE A 97 -0.93 3.28 -0.04
C ILE A 97 0.42 2.57 -0.07
N VAL A 98 1.33 2.97 0.82
CA VAL A 98 2.48 2.16 1.19
C VAL A 98 2.13 1.32 2.41
N MET A 99 2.08 0.01 2.22
CA MET A 99 1.60 -0.95 3.20
C MET A 99 2.76 -1.81 3.72
N GLY A 100 3.21 -1.55 4.95
CA GLY A 100 4.07 -2.44 5.73
C GLY A 100 3.25 -3.49 6.49
N HIS A 101 3.95 -4.41 7.16
CA HIS A 101 3.27 -5.42 7.99
C HIS A 101 4.14 -5.88 9.17
N THR A 102 3.51 -6.29 10.26
CA THR A 102 4.23 -6.86 11.42
C THR A 102 4.95 -8.15 11.06
N SER A 103 6.05 -8.44 11.74
CA SER A 103 6.86 -9.66 11.52
C SER A 103 7.43 -9.78 10.09
N CYS A 104 7.76 -8.65 9.45
CA CYS A 104 8.35 -8.64 8.11
C CYS A 104 9.73 -9.29 8.10
N GLY A 105 9.87 -10.39 7.33
CA GLY A 105 11.11 -11.13 7.22
C GLY A 105 12.24 -10.29 6.61
N ALA A 106 11.94 -9.49 5.59
CA ALA A 106 12.94 -8.65 4.94
C ALA A 106 13.51 -7.58 5.88
N VAL A 107 12.66 -6.91 6.68
CA VAL A 107 13.11 -5.93 7.68
C VAL A 107 13.89 -6.61 8.80
N LYS A 108 13.47 -7.80 9.23
CA LYS A 108 14.19 -8.60 10.24
C LYS A 108 15.60 -8.97 9.78
N GLU A 109 15.76 -9.42 8.52
CA GLU A 109 17.07 -9.75 7.94
C GLU A 109 17.97 -8.50 7.79
N ALA A 110 17.40 -7.36 7.37
CA ALA A 110 18.13 -6.10 7.30
C ALA A 110 18.65 -5.66 8.69
N LEU A 111 17.82 -5.80 9.74
CA LEU A 111 18.20 -5.50 11.12
C LEU A 111 19.29 -6.44 11.67
N ALA A 112 19.30 -7.71 11.27
CA ALA A 112 20.24 -8.70 11.75
C ALA A 112 21.61 -8.57 11.05
N SER A 113 21.70 -7.85 9.93
CA SER A 113 22.92 -7.72 9.13
C SER A 113 23.68 -6.44 9.50
N GLU A 114 24.96 -6.58 9.82
CA GLU A 114 25.88 -5.44 9.99
C GLU A 114 26.09 -4.68 8.65
N PHE A 115 26.04 -5.40 7.53
CA PHE A 115 26.21 -4.86 6.17
C PHE A 115 25.14 -5.43 5.24
N PRO A 116 23.89 -4.91 5.26
CA PRO A 116 22.85 -5.37 4.36
C PRO A 116 23.26 -5.20 2.90
N ARG A 117 22.99 -6.21 2.05
CA ARG A 117 23.35 -6.19 0.62
C ARG A 117 22.11 -6.41 -0.26
N GLY A 118 22.23 -6.00 -1.53
CA GLY A 118 21.15 -6.16 -2.51
C GLY A 118 19.89 -5.49 -2.02
N LEU A 119 18.76 -6.19 -2.10
CA LEU A 119 17.46 -5.67 -1.69
C LEU A 119 17.43 -5.12 -0.25
N PHE A 120 18.10 -5.79 0.68
CA PHE A 120 18.09 -5.41 2.09
C PHE A 120 18.81 -4.08 2.38
N SER A 121 19.73 -3.64 1.51
CA SER A 121 20.40 -2.34 1.64
C SER A 121 19.49 -1.15 1.34
N HIS A 122 18.31 -1.39 0.79
CA HIS A 122 17.30 -0.36 0.52
C HIS A 122 16.24 -0.25 1.63
N ILE A 123 16.29 -1.12 2.64
CA ILE A 123 15.39 -1.03 3.79
C ILE A 123 15.90 0.07 4.71
N ALA A 124 15.03 1.05 4.97
CA ALA A 124 15.33 2.14 5.89
C ALA A 124 15.25 1.65 7.35
N LEU A 125 16.33 1.83 8.10
CA LEU A 125 16.42 1.42 9.50
C LEU A 125 16.61 2.64 10.40
N PRO A 126 15.90 2.74 11.55
CA PRO A 126 16.13 3.80 12.53
C PRO A 126 17.43 3.55 13.34
N SER A 127 17.91 4.58 14.05
CA SER A 127 19.20 4.52 14.76
C SER A 127 19.23 3.53 15.93
N VAL A 128 18.10 3.25 16.57
CA VAL A 128 17.99 2.29 17.70
C VAL A 128 16.75 1.41 17.46
N PRO A 129 16.86 0.41 16.61
CA PRO A 129 15.71 -0.32 16.14
C PRO A 129 15.36 -1.53 17.01
N ASN A 130 14.08 -1.64 17.38
CA ASN A 130 13.44 -2.94 17.47
C ASN A 130 12.69 -3.23 16.15
N LEU A 131 12.29 -4.46 15.93
CA LEU A 131 11.65 -4.86 14.68
C LEU A 131 10.37 -4.07 14.39
N HIS A 132 9.57 -3.76 15.39
CA HIS A 132 8.32 -3.00 15.22
C HIS A 132 8.60 -1.57 14.74
N GLU A 133 9.51 -0.87 15.39
CA GLU A 133 9.93 0.48 15.02
C GLU A 133 10.58 0.52 13.63
N ALA A 134 11.41 -0.49 13.31
CA ALA A 134 12.03 -0.59 12.00
C ALA A 134 11.00 -0.78 10.88
N ILE A 135 9.95 -1.58 11.09
CA ILE A 135 8.85 -1.76 10.13
C ILE A 135 8.11 -0.44 9.91
N MET A 136 7.74 0.27 10.98
CA MET A 136 7.05 1.55 10.89
C MET A 136 7.92 2.60 10.18
N HIS A 137 9.20 2.69 10.55
CA HIS A 137 10.15 3.60 9.94
C HIS A 137 10.33 3.32 8.45
N ASN A 138 10.62 2.06 8.08
CA ASN A 138 10.76 1.68 6.66
C ASN A 138 9.50 2.00 5.85
N THR A 139 8.31 1.78 6.41
CA THR A 139 7.04 2.07 5.72
C THR A 139 6.89 3.57 5.45
N LYS A 140 7.20 4.43 6.42
CA LYS A 140 7.17 5.89 6.28
C LYS A 140 8.23 6.40 5.30
N GLU A 141 9.47 5.92 5.44
CA GLU A 141 10.57 6.30 4.55
C GLU A 141 10.35 5.82 3.11
N SER A 142 9.67 4.68 2.92
CA SER A 142 9.25 4.24 1.60
C SER A 142 8.26 5.23 0.96
N LEU A 143 7.28 5.72 1.70
CA LEU A 143 6.37 6.75 1.22
C LEU A 143 7.13 8.04 0.89
N LYS A 144 7.97 8.51 1.81
CA LYS A 144 8.79 9.71 1.58
C LYS A 144 9.65 9.56 0.34
N THR A 145 10.29 8.41 0.13
CA THR A 145 11.11 8.14 -1.06
C THR A 145 10.30 8.22 -2.35
N ILE A 146 9.04 7.76 -2.35
CA ILE A 146 8.13 7.91 -3.51
C ILE A 146 7.91 9.40 -3.78
N LEU A 147 7.57 10.19 -2.77
CA LEU A 147 7.31 11.63 -2.91
C LEU A 147 8.57 12.39 -3.38
N ASP A 148 9.73 12.06 -2.83
CA ASP A 148 11.01 12.70 -3.20
C ASP A 148 11.44 12.37 -4.65
N ARG A 149 11.02 11.22 -5.19
CA ARG A 149 11.47 10.71 -6.49
C ARG A 149 10.45 10.82 -7.62
N SER A 150 9.19 11.09 -7.30
CA SER A 150 8.12 11.23 -8.29
C SER A 150 7.46 12.61 -8.21
N PRO A 151 7.92 13.58 -9.00
CA PRO A 151 7.23 14.86 -9.15
C PRO A 151 5.77 14.68 -9.60
N LEU A 152 5.49 13.69 -10.45
CA LEU A 152 4.15 13.39 -10.94
C LEU A 152 3.18 13.05 -9.79
N ILE A 153 3.60 12.19 -8.85
CA ILE A 153 2.79 11.83 -7.69
C ILE A 153 2.62 13.05 -6.78
N LEU A 154 3.68 13.84 -6.58
CA LEU A 154 3.61 15.05 -5.77
C LEU A 154 2.64 16.08 -6.36
N ASP A 155 2.75 16.36 -7.67
CA ASP A 155 1.85 17.28 -8.39
C ASP A 155 0.39 16.81 -8.29
N SER A 156 0.13 15.48 -8.35
CA SER A 156 -1.21 14.92 -8.22
C SER A 156 -1.81 15.09 -6.81
N ILE A 157 -0.97 15.12 -5.77
CA ILE A 157 -1.42 15.44 -4.40
C ILE A 157 -1.76 16.93 -4.32
N GLU A 158 -0.87 17.81 -4.82
CA GLU A 158 -1.04 19.25 -4.77
C GLU A 158 -2.27 19.71 -5.55
N SER A 159 -2.62 19.05 -6.66
CA SER A 159 -3.85 19.30 -7.42
C SER A 159 -5.12 18.79 -6.74
N GLY A 160 -5.01 17.97 -5.70
CA GLY A 160 -6.14 17.35 -5.02
C GLY A 160 -6.69 16.09 -5.67
N ASP A 161 -6.03 15.59 -6.72
CA ASP A 161 -6.47 14.41 -7.47
C ASP A 161 -6.06 13.10 -6.80
N LEU A 162 -5.06 13.13 -5.91
CA LEU A 162 -4.49 11.96 -5.26
C LEU A 162 -4.37 12.13 -3.75
N THR A 163 -4.86 11.18 -2.99
CA THR A 163 -4.53 10.97 -1.58
C THR A 163 -3.43 9.91 -1.47
N VAL A 164 -2.43 10.15 -0.62
CA VAL A 164 -1.35 9.19 -0.39
C VAL A 164 -1.24 8.88 1.09
N ALA A 165 -1.12 7.60 1.44
CA ALA A 165 -1.04 7.17 2.83
C ALA A 165 0.04 6.10 3.05
N SER A 166 0.56 6.02 4.27
CA SER A 166 1.33 4.90 4.76
C SER A 166 0.62 4.20 5.90
N GLY A 167 0.84 2.90 6.05
CA GLY A 167 0.26 2.16 7.16
C GLY A 167 0.83 0.76 7.33
N VAL A 168 0.51 0.13 8.44
CA VAL A 168 1.01 -1.20 8.79
C VAL A 168 -0.14 -2.16 9.09
N GLN A 169 -0.12 -3.31 8.43
CA GLN A 169 -0.98 -4.44 8.77
C GLN A 169 -0.38 -5.22 9.94
N ASP A 170 -1.14 -5.45 10.97
CA ASP A 170 -0.84 -6.46 11.97
C ASP A 170 -1.31 -7.83 11.46
N ILE A 171 -0.35 -8.75 11.22
CA ILE A 171 -0.67 -10.06 10.64
C ILE A 171 -1.54 -10.90 11.57
N ALA A 172 -1.38 -10.77 12.90
CA ALA A 172 -2.10 -11.61 13.85
C ALA A 172 -3.58 -11.23 13.96
N SER A 173 -3.88 -9.94 13.99
CA SER A 173 -5.26 -9.43 14.07
C SER A 173 -5.89 -9.12 12.71
N GLY A 174 -5.09 -8.99 11.66
CA GLY A 174 -5.52 -8.53 10.35
C GLY A 174 -5.74 -7.01 10.25
N LYS A 175 -5.62 -6.27 11.36
CA LYS A 175 -5.90 -4.84 11.41
C LYS A 175 -4.83 -4.04 10.65
N PHE A 176 -5.29 -3.15 9.77
CA PHE A 176 -4.46 -2.12 9.15
C PHE A 176 -4.56 -0.82 9.95
N THR A 177 -3.43 -0.19 10.23
CA THR A 177 -3.35 1.09 10.94
C THR A 177 -2.61 2.10 10.08
N VAL A 178 -3.27 3.21 9.76
CA VAL A 178 -2.66 4.33 9.03
C VAL A 178 -1.61 5.00 9.92
N LEU A 179 -0.45 5.31 9.36
CA LEU A 179 0.64 6.04 10.01
C LEU A 179 0.69 7.50 9.58
N ASP A 180 0.68 7.74 8.28
CA ASP A 180 0.68 9.07 7.67
C ASP A 180 -0.34 9.10 6.53
N CYS A 181 -0.92 10.29 6.30
CA CYS A 181 -1.84 10.55 5.18
C CYS A 181 -1.61 11.97 4.66
N TYR A 182 -1.46 12.11 3.36
CA TYR A 182 -1.23 13.38 2.66
C TYR A 182 -2.31 13.56 1.59
N GLN A 183 -2.95 14.72 1.62
CA GLN A 183 -3.92 15.17 0.63
C GLN A 183 -3.79 16.69 0.50
N ALA A 184 -4.34 17.29 -0.54
CA ALA A 184 -4.37 18.73 -0.65
C ALA A 184 -5.03 19.38 0.59
N GLU A 185 -4.47 20.49 1.04
CA GLU A 185 -5.13 21.34 2.06
C GLU A 185 -6.37 22.00 1.41
N GLU A 186 -7.53 21.96 2.09
CA GLU A 186 -8.76 22.62 1.66
C GLU A 186 -8.63 24.15 1.69
#